data_0c1f5139d8df1fc26ded5e43de4b1119
#
_entry.id   0c1f5139d8df1fc26ded5e43de4b1119
#
_cell.length_a   1.000
_cell.length_b   1.000
_cell.length_c   1.000
_cell.angle_alpha   90.00
_cell.angle_beta   90.00
_cell.angle_gamma   90.00
#
_symmetry.space_group_name_H-M   'P 1'
#
loop_
_entity.id
_entity.type
_entity.pdbx_description
1 polymer ?
#
loop_
_entity_poly.entity_id
_entity_poly.type
_entity_poly.pdbx_seq_one_letter_code
_entity_poly.pdbx_strand_id
1 'polypeptide(L)'
;MDDQPVVAAVDGSPDGLRALEWALDAARRYGATLRVLHVRPEPPRTRQEPQGAGPPGADEDPVLAQARARVDELGGIPSVEYVVTEGVPGALLPETGTAARLLVLGSRGRGGFASLLLGSNSLAAARDAACPVVVVPRPDRGGGEEEPVHRDGPVAVGTSAESPDTATLEFAFTEASLRRAGLRVVTAYPWPLQTMLLPGEVAPAQVDQEAMEHETRALAEGLLAPWRERHPQVPVEVVVLPGDAAGHLVGESRDASLVVVGRHRRRLFAPARMMGSVTQAVLLHAHSPVAVVPPARAEQ
;
A
#
# COMPACT_ATOMS: atom_id res chain seq x y z
N MET A 1 -18.00 1.64 16.39
CA MET A 1 -17.47 1.86 15.02
C MET A 1 -16.30 2.81 15.16
N ASP A 2 -15.16 2.42 14.65
CA ASP A 2 -13.94 3.21 14.73
C ASP A 2 -14.11 4.41 13.78
N ASP A 3 -14.20 5.61 14.32
CA ASP A 3 -14.55 6.86 13.60
C ASP A 3 -13.33 7.46 12.87
N GLN A 4 -12.32 6.63 12.60
CA GLN A 4 -11.09 7.06 11.95
C GLN A 4 -11.29 7.32 10.46
N PRO A 5 -10.86 8.48 9.93
CA PRO A 5 -11.03 8.84 8.53
C PRO A 5 -10.11 8.03 7.60
N VAL A 6 -10.53 7.91 6.34
CA VAL A 6 -9.63 7.65 5.23
C VAL A 6 -8.95 8.96 4.85
N VAL A 7 -7.63 9.01 4.86
CA VAL A 7 -6.86 10.22 4.55
C VAL A 7 -6.28 10.14 3.16
N ALA A 8 -6.58 11.12 2.31
CA ALA A 8 -5.95 11.31 1.00
C ALA A 8 -4.93 12.44 1.08
N ALA A 9 -3.65 12.16 0.89
CA ALA A 9 -2.63 13.19 0.80
C ALA A 9 -2.50 13.69 -0.64
N VAL A 10 -2.70 14.98 -0.83
CA VAL A 10 -2.68 15.65 -2.15
C VAL A 10 -1.61 16.74 -2.18
N ASP A 11 -1.00 16.91 -3.35
CA ASP A 11 0.00 17.96 -3.61
C ASP A 11 -0.27 18.72 -4.92
N GLY A 12 -1.46 18.47 -5.53
CA GLY A 12 -1.88 19.03 -6.79
C GLY A 12 -1.22 18.37 -8.02
N SER A 13 -0.53 17.24 -7.85
CA SER A 13 -0.06 16.42 -8.96
C SER A 13 -1.19 15.53 -9.50
N PRO A 14 -1.09 15.06 -10.77
CA PRO A 14 -2.03 14.06 -11.29
C PRO A 14 -2.04 12.75 -10.48
N ASP A 15 -0.90 12.35 -9.92
CA ASP A 15 -0.78 11.17 -9.05
C ASP A 15 -1.54 11.37 -7.74
N GLY A 16 -1.47 12.58 -7.15
CA GLY A 16 -2.24 12.95 -5.97
C GLY A 16 -3.75 12.95 -6.22
N LEU A 17 -4.21 13.38 -7.41
CA LEU A 17 -5.64 13.32 -7.77
C LEU A 17 -6.13 11.89 -7.96
N ARG A 18 -5.33 11.00 -8.57
CA ARG A 18 -5.68 9.57 -8.65
C ARG A 18 -5.77 8.91 -7.27
N ALA A 19 -4.85 9.28 -6.37
CA ALA A 19 -4.91 8.84 -4.99
C ALA A 19 -6.17 9.33 -4.27
N LEU A 20 -6.58 10.57 -4.51
CA LEU A 20 -7.83 11.12 -4.00
C LEU A 20 -9.06 10.34 -4.50
N GLU A 21 -9.13 10.01 -5.78
CA GLU A 21 -10.21 9.21 -6.36
C GLU A 21 -10.29 7.82 -5.71
N TRP A 22 -9.15 7.17 -5.55
CA TRP A 22 -9.08 5.88 -4.88
C TRP A 22 -9.50 5.97 -3.40
N ALA A 23 -9.05 7.00 -2.70
CA ALA A 23 -9.39 7.25 -1.30
C ALA A 23 -10.89 7.54 -1.11
N LEU A 24 -11.50 8.25 -2.06
CA LEU A 24 -12.94 8.53 -2.08
C LEU A 24 -13.74 7.21 -2.19
N ASP A 25 -13.35 6.33 -3.11
CA ASP A 25 -13.97 5.01 -3.24
C ASP A 25 -13.76 4.15 -1.99
N ALA A 26 -12.59 4.23 -1.35
CA ALA A 26 -12.32 3.56 -0.09
C ALA A 26 -13.21 4.12 1.04
N ALA A 27 -13.31 5.45 1.18
CA ALA A 27 -14.16 6.09 2.19
C ALA A 27 -15.62 5.67 2.06
N ARG A 28 -16.13 5.57 0.82
CA ARG A 28 -17.49 5.07 0.54
C ARG A 28 -17.67 3.61 1.01
N ARG A 29 -16.71 2.72 0.68
CA ARG A 29 -16.77 1.30 1.08
C ARG A 29 -16.70 1.12 2.59
N TYR A 30 -15.89 1.93 3.26
CA TYR A 30 -15.76 1.90 4.72
C TYR A 30 -16.90 2.63 5.45
N GLY A 31 -17.72 3.43 4.75
CA GLY A 31 -18.69 4.33 5.39
C GLY A 31 -17.99 5.36 6.30
N ALA A 32 -16.78 5.78 5.96
CA ALA A 32 -15.92 6.64 6.76
C ALA A 32 -15.81 8.05 6.17
N THR A 33 -15.45 9.01 7.01
CA THR A 33 -15.10 10.37 6.56
C THR A 33 -13.87 10.32 5.66
N LEU A 34 -13.89 11.06 4.55
CA LEU A 34 -12.73 11.33 3.73
C LEU A 34 -12.04 12.60 4.25
N ARG A 35 -10.77 12.51 4.64
CA ARG A 35 -9.94 13.67 4.95
C ARG A 35 -8.95 13.93 3.84
N VAL A 36 -9.07 15.06 3.16
CA VAL A 36 -8.14 15.51 2.13
C VAL A 36 -7.10 16.42 2.77
N LEU A 37 -5.85 15.94 2.79
CA LEU A 37 -4.73 16.59 3.45
C LEU A 37 -3.73 17.14 2.44
N HIS A 38 -3.43 18.45 2.52
CA HIS A 38 -2.30 19.07 1.83
C HIS A 38 -1.26 19.52 2.86
N VAL A 39 -0.03 19.05 2.70
CA VAL A 39 1.12 19.48 3.52
C VAL A 39 1.92 20.49 2.69
N ARG A 40 1.87 21.76 3.13
CA ARG A 40 2.66 22.85 2.52
C ARG A 40 4.07 22.89 3.11
N PRO A 41 5.10 23.11 2.28
CA PRO A 41 6.42 23.43 2.81
C PRO A 41 6.36 24.69 3.68
N GLU A 42 7.02 24.65 4.82
CA GLU A 42 7.18 25.85 5.66
C GLU A 42 7.88 26.94 4.85
N PRO A 43 7.31 28.16 4.75
CA PRO A 43 7.97 29.23 4.01
C PRO A 43 9.33 29.56 4.67
N PRO A 44 10.35 29.89 3.88
CA PRO A 44 11.64 30.31 4.44
C PRO A 44 11.39 31.55 5.30
N ARG A 45 11.78 31.51 6.57
CA ARG A 45 11.69 32.63 7.52
C ARG A 45 12.55 33.79 7.04
N THR A 46 12.00 34.61 6.15
CA THR A 46 12.58 35.91 5.80
C THR A 46 12.22 36.90 6.89
N ARG A 47 13.20 37.64 7.37
CA ARG A 47 13.13 38.56 8.52
C ARG A 47 12.11 39.72 8.40
N GLN A 48 11.29 39.77 7.35
CA GLN A 48 10.37 40.86 7.05
C GLN A 48 9.06 40.33 6.46
N GLU A 49 8.24 39.66 7.29
CA GLU A 49 6.82 39.54 6.95
C GLU A 49 6.04 40.68 7.61
N PRO A 50 5.14 41.34 6.87
CA PRO A 50 4.21 42.30 7.47
C PRO A 50 3.34 41.56 8.51
N GLN A 51 3.35 41.99 9.75
CA GLN A 51 2.44 41.50 10.78
C GLN A 51 1.00 41.69 10.29
N GLY A 52 0.30 40.61 9.89
CA GLY A 52 -1.12 40.74 9.62
C GLY A 52 -1.77 39.65 8.76
N ALA A 53 -1.07 38.94 7.92
CA ALA A 53 -1.65 37.82 7.16
C ALA A 53 -1.13 36.50 7.71
N GLY A 54 -1.97 35.81 8.46
CA GLY A 54 -1.71 34.39 8.78
C GLY A 54 -1.63 33.54 7.50
N PRO A 55 -1.07 32.32 7.57
CA PRO A 55 -1.02 31.44 6.41
C PRO A 55 -2.45 31.22 5.88
N PRO A 56 -2.65 31.20 4.53
CA PRO A 56 -3.97 31.01 3.94
C PRO A 56 -4.60 29.72 4.47
N GLY A 57 -5.87 29.80 4.85
CA GLY A 57 -6.63 28.67 5.36
C GLY A 57 -6.87 27.59 4.31
N ALA A 58 -7.53 26.51 4.70
CA ALA A 58 -7.85 25.39 3.79
C ALA A 58 -8.75 25.82 2.60
N ASP A 59 -9.56 26.87 2.77
CA ASP A 59 -10.45 27.38 1.71
C ASP A 59 -9.70 28.24 0.67
N GLU A 60 -8.55 28.76 1.01
CA GLU A 60 -7.70 29.57 0.13
C GLU A 60 -6.59 28.77 -0.51
N ASP A 61 -6.44 27.48 -0.18
CA ASP A 61 -5.38 26.63 -0.69
C ASP A 61 -5.72 26.12 -2.09
N PRO A 62 -4.91 26.43 -3.13
CA PRO A 62 -5.23 26.09 -4.52
C PRO A 62 -5.19 24.57 -4.78
N VAL A 63 -4.41 23.80 -4.02
CA VAL A 63 -4.36 22.35 -4.13
C VAL A 63 -5.64 21.73 -3.56
N LEU A 64 -6.11 22.22 -2.42
CA LEU A 64 -7.38 21.78 -1.85
C LEU A 64 -8.57 22.26 -2.68
N ALA A 65 -8.52 23.44 -3.31
CA ALA A 65 -9.54 23.88 -4.26
C ALA A 65 -9.66 22.95 -5.48
N GLN A 66 -8.52 22.53 -6.05
CA GLN A 66 -8.50 21.53 -7.12
C GLN A 66 -9.05 20.18 -6.66
N ALA A 67 -8.67 19.72 -5.46
CA ALA A 67 -9.17 18.49 -4.89
C ALA A 67 -10.68 18.54 -4.65
N ARG A 68 -11.19 19.67 -4.15
CA ARG A 68 -12.62 19.90 -3.92
C ARG A 68 -13.42 19.81 -5.22
N ALA A 69 -12.97 20.49 -6.27
CA ALA A 69 -13.60 20.41 -7.59
C ALA A 69 -13.67 18.96 -8.10
N ARG A 70 -12.59 18.19 -7.92
CA ARG A 70 -12.56 16.77 -8.33
C ARG A 70 -13.53 15.90 -7.53
N VAL A 71 -13.62 16.15 -6.23
CA VAL A 71 -14.55 15.48 -5.33
C VAL A 71 -16.00 15.78 -5.73
N ASP A 72 -16.33 17.04 -6.04
CA ASP A 72 -17.67 17.48 -6.44
C ASP A 72 -18.08 16.85 -7.79
N GLU A 73 -17.16 16.73 -8.74
CA GLU A 73 -17.39 16.04 -10.03
C GLU A 73 -17.77 14.56 -9.84
N LEU A 74 -17.11 13.87 -8.90
CA LEU A 74 -17.33 12.46 -8.66
C LEU A 74 -18.59 12.15 -7.85
N GLY A 75 -19.15 13.13 -7.13
CA GLY A 75 -20.40 13.08 -6.40
C GLY A 75 -20.51 11.95 -5.36
N GLY A 76 -21.66 11.84 -4.70
CA GLY A 76 -22.02 10.68 -3.87
C GLY A 76 -21.17 10.47 -2.61
N ILE A 77 -20.87 11.54 -1.86
CA ILE A 77 -19.80 11.58 -0.87
C ILE A 77 -20.35 11.42 0.55
N PRO A 78 -19.68 10.59 1.40
CA PRO A 78 -19.77 10.74 2.84
C PRO A 78 -19.15 12.09 3.26
N SER A 79 -19.10 12.38 4.54
CA SER A 79 -18.47 13.58 5.06
C SER A 79 -17.03 13.75 4.51
N VAL A 80 -16.70 14.97 4.04
CA VAL A 80 -15.35 15.33 3.56
C VAL A 80 -14.79 16.47 4.37
N GLU A 81 -13.57 16.30 4.88
CA GLU A 81 -12.80 17.30 5.59
C GLU A 81 -11.60 17.73 4.74
N TYR A 82 -11.36 19.03 4.62
CA TYR A 82 -10.19 19.57 3.93
C TYR A 82 -9.25 20.19 4.96
N VAL A 83 -8.02 19.69 5.00
CA VAL A 83 -7.02 20.08 6.00
C VAL A 83 -5.74 20.52 5.30
N VAL A 84 -5.23 21.69 5.69
CA VAL A 84 -3.91 22.14 5.31
C VAL A 84 -3.01 22.14 6.54
N THR A 85 -1.76 21.70 6.38
CA THR A 85 -0.74 21.69 7.43
C THR A 85 0.57 22.18 6.85
N GLU A 86 1.35 22.90 7.65
CA GLU A 86 2.69 23.37 7.26
C GLU A 86 3.78 22.47 7.83
N GLY A 87 4.79 22.16 7.04
CA GLY A 87 5.94 21.38 7.45
C GLY A 87 6.54 20.49 6.36
N VAL A 88 7.28 19.47 6.80
CA VAL A 88 7.95 18.52 5.91
C VAL A 88 7.03 17.33 5.66
N PRO A 89 6.52 17.10 4.41
CA PRO A 89 5.56 16.03 4.13
C PRO A 89 6.06 14.63 4.55
N GLY A 90 7.36 14.35 4.35
CA GLY A 90 7.96 13.05 4.73
C GLY A 90 7.93 12.75 6.23
N ALA A 91 7.79 13.77 7.10
CA ALA A 91 7.61 13.61 8.53
C ALA A 91 6.13 13.60 8.94
N LEU A 92 5.35 14.56 8.45
CA LEU A 92 3.95 14.76 8.87
C LEU A 92 3.00 13.67 8.34
N LEU A 93 3.22 13.16 7.12
CA LEU A 93 2.36 12.12 6.55
C LEU A 93 2.38 10.82 7.37
N PRO A 94 3.52 10.27 7.80
CA PRO A 94 3.54 9.13 8.70
C PRO A 94 2.81 9.38 10.03
N GLU A 95 2.96 10.58 10.61
CA GLU A 95 2.31 10.96 11.87
C GLU A 95 0.79 10.97 11.76
N THR A 96 0.26 11.39 10.60
CA THR A 96 -1.19 11.38 10.31
C THR A 96 -1.78 9.97 10.45
N GLY A 97 -1.00 8.93 10.18
CA GLY A 97 -1.41 7.54 10.30
C GLY A 97 -1.78 7.11 11.72
N THR A 98 -1.47 7.88 12.77
CA THR A 98 -1.87 7.55 14.16
C THR A 98 -3.36 7.72 14.40
N ALA A 99 -4.01 8.59 13.62
CA ALA A 99 -5.43 8.95 13.73
C ALA A 99 -6.21 8.65 12.43
N ALA A 100 -5.64 7.84 11.54
CA ALA A 100 -6.25 7.46 10.28
C ALA A 100 -6.54 5.95 10.22
N ARG A 101 -7.65 5.58 9.63
CA ARG A 101 -7.95 4.20 9.25
C ARG A 101 -7.03 3.74 8.12
N LEU A 102 -6.80 4.63 7.16
CA LEU A 102 -6.03 4.37 5.95
C LEU A 102 -5.44 5.69 5.46
N LEU A 103 -4.16 5.68 5.05
CA LEU A 103 -3.49 6.79 4.39
C LEU A 103 -3.24 6.45 2.92
N VAL A 104 -3.70 7.31 2.01
CA VAL A 104 -3.61 7.10 0.56
C VAL A 104 -2.76 8.19 -0.08
N LEU A 105 -1.79 7.78 -0.89
CA LEU A 105 -0.87 8.66 -1.60
C LEU A 105 -0.71 8.22 -3.07
N GLY A 106 -0.38 9.17 -3.93
CA GLY A 106 0.12 8.86 -5.28
C GLY A 106 1.55 8.30 -5.23
N SER A 107 1.94 7.57 -6.28
CA SER A 107 3.30 7.05 -6.35
C SER A 107 4.36 8.14 -6.46
N ARG A 108 4.01 9.33 -6.96
CA ARG A 108 4.90 10.51 -7.08
C ARG A 108 4.16 11.79 -6.71
N GLY A 109 4.94 12.86 -6.50
CA GLY A 109 4.45 14.22 -6.28
C GLY A 109 5.05 15.20 -7.28
N ARG A 110 4.81 16.52 -7.08
CA ARG A 110 5.24 17.61 -7.97
C ARG A 110 6.76 17.73 -8.15
N GLY A 111 7.59 17.27 -7.21
CA GLY A 111 9.04 17.54 -7.18
C GLY A 111 9.93 16.38 -7.59
N GLY A 112 9.40 15.26 -8.09
CA GLY A 112 10.17 14.06 -8.40
C GLY A 112 10.87 14.11 -9.77
N PHE A 113 12.12 13.61 -9.85
CA PHE A 113 12.74 13.32 -11.13
C PHE A 113 11.87 12.34 -11.92
N ALA A 114 11.70 12.57 -13.23
CA ALA A 114 10.85 11.75 -14.10
C ALA A 114 11.25 10.25 -14.10
N SER A 115 12.50 9.95 -13.78
CA SER A 115 13.06 8.59 -13.71
C SER A 115 12.75 7.82 -12.43
N LEU A 116 12.27 8.48 -11.35
CA LEU A 116 11.98 7.79 -10.10
C LEU A 116 10.61 7.10 -10.17
N LEU A 117 10.56 5.83 -9.82
CA LEU A 117 9.33 5.03 -9.79
C LEU A 117 8.45 5.31 -8.56
N LEU A 118 9.05 5.80 -7.47
CA LEU A 118 8.38 6.07 -6.19
C LEU A 118 8.91 7.34 -5.55
N GLY A 119 8.02 8.20 -5.04
CA GLY A 119 8.37 9.43 -4.34
C GLY A 119 8.87 9.18 -2.91
N SER A 120 9.74 10.04 -2.42
CA SER A 120 10.30 9.95 -1.06
C SER A 120 9.23 10.05 0.04
N ASN A 121 8.19 10.85 -0.17
CA ASN A 121 7.09 11.02 0.79
C ASN A 121 6.23 9.75 0.88
N SER A 122 5.93 9.12 -0.27
CA SER A 122 5.17 7.87 -0.31
C SER A 122 5.96 6.71 0.30
N LEU A 123 7.28 6.69 0.06
CA LEU A 123 8.18 5.73 0.70
C LEU A 123 8.25 5.93 2.22
N ALA A 124 8.37 7.17 2.69
CA ALA A 124 8.40 7.50 4.12
C ALA A 124 7.08 7.11 4.81
N ALA A 125 5.93 7.44 4.19
CA ALA A 125 4.62 7.07 4.71
C ALA A 125 4.47 5.54 4.80
N ALA A 126 4.76 4.80 3.73
CA ALA A 126 4.68 3.34 3.71
C ALA A 126 5.60 2.68 4.75
N ARG A 127 6.78 3.29 5.01
CA ARG A 127 7.75 2.78 5.98
C ARG A 127 7.37 3.06 7.43
N ASP A 128 6.79 4.24 7.73
CA ASP A 128 6.73 4.77 9.09
C ASP A 128 5.31 4.96 9.65
N ALA A 129 4.26 5.04 8.81
CA ALA A 129 2.90 5.26 9.28
C ALA A 129 2.40 4.15 10.23
N ALA A 130 1.52 4.50 11.16
CA ALA A 130 0.93 3.57 12.12
C ALA A 130 -0.35 2.89 11.60
N CYS A 131 -0.90 3.33 10.46
CA CYS A 131 -2.01 2.73 9.75
C CYS A 131 -1.56 2.08 8.44
N PRO A 132 -2.39 1.27 7.77
CA PRO A 132 -2.16 0.84 6.40
C PRO A 132 -1.98 2.03 5.46
N VAL A 133 -1.02 1.94 4.55
CA VAL A 133 -0.72 2.98 3.56
C VAL A 133 -0.94 2.42 2.16
N VAL A 134 -1.81 3.06 1.39
CA VAL A 134 -2.02 2.71 -0.02
C VAL A 134 -1.27 3.68 -0.91
N VAL A 135 -0.42 3.14 -1.76
CA VAL A 135 0.26 3.89 -2.82
C VAL A 135 -0.39 3.55 -4.16
N VAL A 136 -0.95 4.57 -4.80
CA VAL A 136 -1.62 4.42 -6.10
C VAL A 136 -0.59 4.69 -7.21
N PRO A 137 -0.31 3.70 -8.08
CA PRO A 137 0.68 3.83 -9.14
C PRO A 137 0.16 4.69 -10.29
N ARG A 138 1.08 5.05 -11.19
CA ARG A 138 0.73 5.59 -12.51
C ARG A 138 0.23 4.48 -13.44
N PRO A 139 -0.70 4.78 -14.36
CA PRO A 139 -1.16 3.80 -15.33
C PRO A 139 -0.09 3.39 -16.35
N ASP A 140 0.92 4.23 -16.61
CA ASP A 140 1.95 4.07 -17.64
C ASP A 140 3.22 3.29 -17.20
N ARG A 141 3.19 2.56 -16.09
CA ARG A 141 4.37 1.82 -15.59
C ARG A 141 4.88 0.71 -16.54
N GLY A 142 4.13 0.32 -17.56
CA GLY A 142 4.47 -0.75 -18.49
C GLY A 142 4.98 -0.32 -19.86
N GLY A 143 5.07 0.98 -20.17
CA GLY A 143 5.53 1.47 -21.49
C GLY A 143 4.61 1.12 -22.67
N GLY A 144 3.40 0.64 -22.41
CA GLY A 144 2.33 0.36 -23.37
C GLY A 144 1.17 1.36 -23.27
N GLU A 145 0.14 1.17 -24.09
CA GLU A 145 -1.12 1.91 -23.99
C GLU A 145 -1.66 1.85 -22.55
N GLU A 146 -2.32 2.92 -22.07
CA GLU A 146 -2.88 3.03 -20.74
C GLU A 146 -3.71 1.77 -20.39
N GLU A 147 -3.11 0.80 -19.72
CA GLU A 147 -3.87 -0.32 -19.16
C GLU A 147 -4.74 0.19 -18.03
N PRO A 148 -6.07 -0.01 -18.11
CA PRO A 148 -6.96 0.43 -17.05
C PRO A 148 -6.59 -0.31 -15.76
N VAL A 149 -6.41 0.43 -14.66
CA VAL A 149 -6.33 -0.18 -13.32
C VAL A 149 -7.59 -1.02 -13.14
N HIS A 150 -7.44 -2.34 -13.04
CA HIS A 150 -8.57 -3.27 -12.88
C HIS A 150 -9.29 -2.99 -11.56
N ARG A 151 -10.35 -2.17 -11.60
CA ARG A 151 -11.13 -1.81 -10.41
C ARG A 151 -11.89 -3.01 -9.84
N ASP A 152 -12.23 -3.99 -10.70
CA ASP A 152 -13.06 -5.16 -10.40
C ASP A 152 -12.26 -6.46 -10.25
N GLY A 153 -10.92 -6.40 -10.24
CA GLY A 153 -10.04 -7.55 -10.05
C GLY A 153 -10.02 -8.06 -8.60
N PRO A 154 -9.42 -9.25 -8.37
CA PRO A 154 -9.25 -9.79 -7.03
C PRO A 154 -8.33 -8.90 -6.19
N VAL A 155 -8.41 -9.05 -4.86
CA VAL A 155 -7.37 -8.55 -3.96
C VAL A 155 -6.26 -9.61 -3.92
N ALA A 156 -5.01 -9.23 -4.21
CA ALA A 156 -3.86 -10.11 -4.05
C ALA A 156 -3.15 -9.81 -2.73
N VAL A 157 -2.77 -10.84 -1.98
CA VAL A 157 -2.00 -10.66 -0.74
C VAL A 157 -0.77 -11.55 -0.73
N GLY A 158 0.39 -10.97 -0.42
CA GLY A 158 1.62 -11.70 -0.18
C GLY A 158 1.73 -12.13 1.28
N THR A 159 1.90 -13.42 1.53
CA THR A 159 2.12 -13.97 2.88
C THR A 159 3.19 -15.04 2.89
N SER A 160 3.85 -15.22 4.03
CA SER A 160 4.69 -16.38 4.29
C SER A 160 3.85 -17.44 5.00
N ALA A 161 3.86 -18.67 4.50
CA ALA A 161 3.18 -19.78 5.14
C ALA A 161 3.79 -20.12 6.51
N GLU A 162 5.10 -19.93 6.67
CA GLU A 162 5.84 -20.22 7.90
C GLU A 162 5.75 -19.09 8.95
N SER A 163 5.61 -17.84 8.50
CA SER A 163 5.60 -16.67 9.39
C SER A 163 4.54 -15.66 8.94
N PRO A 164 3.26 -16.00 9.12
CA PRO A 164 2.15 -15.17 8.68
C PRO A 164 2.07 -13.87 9.48
N ASP A 165 1.74 -12.79 8.78
CA ASP A 165 1.36 -11.52 9.42
C ASP A 165 -0.17 -11.42 9.47
N THR A 166 -0.71 -11.61 10.68
CA THR A 166 -2.15 -11.58 10.94
C THR A 166 -2.80 -10.25 10.55
N ALA A 167 -2.12 -9.12 10.77
CA ALA A 167 -2.65 -7.80 10.42
C ALA A 167 -2.79 -7.64 8.89
N THR A 168 -1.82 -8.17 8.14
CA THR A 168 -1.85 -8.15 6.68
C THR A 168 -3.00 -9.00 6.13
N LEU A 169 -3.22 -10.19 6.68
CA LEU A 169 -4.34 -11.05 6.28
C LEU A 169 -5.69 -10.43 6.65
N GLU A 170 -5.84 -9.89 7.86
CA GLU A 170 -7.07 -9.22 8.29
C GLU A 170 -7.45 -8.07 7.36
N PHE A 171 -6.46 -7.22 7.02
CA PHE A 171 -6.67 -6.13 6.08
C PHE A 171 -7.07 -6.64 4.69
N ALA A 172 -6.40 -7.67 4.17
CA ALA A 172 -6.69 -8.23 2.86
C ALA A 172 -8.10 -8.86 2.77
N PHE A 173 -8.53 -9.62 3.78
CA PHE A 173 -9.88 -10.17 3.85
C PHE A 173 -10.94 -9.07 3.99
N THR A 174 -10.66 -8.02 4.78
CA THR A 174 -11.54 -6.86 4.92
C THR A 174 -11.71 -6.14 3.58
N GLU A 175 -10.62 -5.87 2.86
CA GLU A 175 -10.67 -5.22 1.54
C GLU A 175 -11.39 -6.09 0.50
N ALA A 176 -11.14 -7.39 0.46
CA ALA A 176 -11.84 -8.30 -0.43
C ALA A 176 -13.36 -8.32 -0.15
N SER A 177 -13.74 -8.38 1.11
CA SER A 177 -15.15 -8.34 1.54
C SER A 177 -15.83 -7.03 1.14
N LEU A 178 -15.21 -5.88 1.43
CA LEU A 178 -15.76 -4.55 1.11
C LEU A 178 -15.88 -4.31 -0.40
N ARG A 179 -14.97 -4.88 -1.19
CA ARG A 179 -14.99 -4.84 -2.66
C ARG A 179 -15.93 -5.88 -3.28
N ARG A 180 -16.41 -6.86 -2.49
CA ARG A 180 -17.12 -8.05 -2.99
C ARG A 180 -16.28 -8.79 -4.03
N ALA A 181 -14.98 -8.85 -3.83
CA ALA A 181 -14.00 -9.46 -4.72
C ALA A 181 -13.44 -10.76 -4.14
N GLY A 182 -12.82 -11.58 -4.99
CA GLY A 182 -12.03 -12.72 -4.53
C GLY A 182 -10.72 -12.27 -3.88
N LEU A 183 -10.16 -13.13 -3.04
CA LEU A 183 -8.83 -12.96 -2.44
C LEU A 183 -7.87 -14.00 -3.03
N ARG A 184 -6.77 -13.52 -3.64
CA ARG A 184 -5.69 -14.37 -4.13
C ARG A 184 -4.52 -14.29 -3.16
N VAL A 185 -4.23 -15.40 -2.49
CA VAL A 185 -3.16 -15.50 -1.50
C VAL A 185 -1.92 -16.07 -2.16
N VAL A 186 -0.91 -15.23 -2.32
CA VAL A 186 0.37 -15.59 -2.95
C VAL A 186 1.38 -15.93 -1.89
N THR A 187 1.90 -17.14 -1.92
CA THR A 187 3.00 -17.60 -1.07
C THR A 187 4.10 -18.21 -1.93
N ALA A 188 5.34 -17.93 -1.57
CA ALA A 188 6.50 -18.48 -2.26
C ALA A 188 7.29 -19.39 -1.33
N TYR A 189 7.73 -20.55 -1.85
CA TYR A 189 8.67 -21.42 -1.16
C TYR A 189 10.09 -21.20 -1.67
N PRO A 190 11.13 -21.42 -0.82
CA PRO A 190 12.52 -21.25 -1.23
C PRO A 190 12.85 -22.20 -2.39
N TRP A 191 13.38 -21.63 -3.48
CA TRP A 191 13.91 -22.41 -4.58
C TRP A 191 15.43 -22.32 -4.55
N PRO A 192 16.16 -23.46 -4.52
CA PRO A 192 17.60 -23.42 -4.55
C PRO A 192 18.05 -22.80 -5.87
N LEU A 193 18.74 -21.66 -5.80
CA LEU A 193 19.52 -21.17 -6.93
C LEU A 193 20.47 -22.31 -7.32
N GLN A 194 20.46 -22.69 -8.60
CA GLN A 194 21.47 -23.59 -9.14
C GLN A 194 22.83 -22.90 -8.93
N THR A 195 23.47 -23.19 -7.82
CA THR A 195 24.87 -22.85 -7.61
C THR A 195 25.65 -23.59 -8.72
N MET A 196 26.39 -22.83 -9.52
CA MET A 196 27.38 -23.40 -10.43
C MET A 196 28.29 -24.27 -9.56
N LEU A 197 28.12 -25.60 -9.63
CA LEU A 197 28.97 -26.53 -8.92
C LEU A 197 30.37 -26.44 -9.53
N LEU A 198 31.38 -26.20 -8.70
CA LEU A 198 32.75 -26.30 -9.10
C LEU A 198 33.07 -27.80 -9.38
N PRO A 199 33.99 -28.11 -10.31
CA PRO A 199 34.38 -29.49 -10.57
C PRO A 199 34.85 -30.18 -9.28
N GLY A 200 34.13 -31.23 -8.86
CA GLY A 200 34.41 -32.01 -7.64
C GLY A 200 33.44 -31.75 -6.46
N GLU A 201 32.50 -30.81 -6.56
CA GLU A 201 31.44 -30.67 -5.58
C GLU A 201 30.35 -31.71 -5.82
N VAL A 202 29.84 -32.26 -4.70
CA VAL A 202 28.70 -33.21 -4.73
C VAL A 202 27.45 -32.39 -5.04
N ALA A 203 26.69 -32.79 -6.07
CA ALA A 203 25.42 -32.18 -6.38
C ALA A 203 24.51 -32.17 -5.11
N PRO A 204 23.89 -31.05 -4.76
CA PRO A 204 22.92 -31.05 -3.68
C PRO A 204 21.81 -32.06 -3.97
N ALA A 205 21.28 -32.70 -2.93
CA ALA A 205 20.15 -33.63 -3.08
C ALA A 205 19.08 -33.00 -3.97
N GLN A 206 18.53 -33.77 -4.91
CA GLN A 206 17.43 -33.28 -5.74
C GLN A 206 16.32 -32.79 -4.84
N VAL A 207 16.08 -31.48 -4.86
CA VAL A 207 14.97 -30.88 -4.11
C VAL A 207 13.70 -31.31 -4.82
N ASP A 208 12.86 -32.05 -4.10
CA ASP A 208 11.55 -32.44 -4.60
C ASP A 208 10.62 -31.22 -4.60
N GLN A 209 10.50 -30.61 -5.77
CA GLN A 209 9.69 -29.42 -5.97
C GLN A 209 8.22 -29.67 -5.63
N GLU A 210 7.70 -30.83 -6.02
CA GLU A 210 6.30 -31.19 -5.79
C GLU A 210 6.02 -31.35 -4.28
N ALA A 211 6.96 -31.95 -3.56
CA ALA A 211 6.85 -32.09 -2.10
C ALA A 211 6.86 -30.73 -1.40
N MET A 212 7.77 -29.81 -1.80
CA MET A 212 7.83 -28.45 -1.22
C MET A 212 6.59 -27.62 -1.53
N GLU A 213 6.08 -27.69 -2.76
CA GLU A 213 4.85 -27.03 -3.15
C GLU A 213 3.67 -27.55 -2.33
N HIS A 214 3.58 -28.88 -2.20
CA HIS A 214 2.49 -29.54 -1.47
C HIS A 214 2.53 -29.18 0.02
N GLU A 215 3.70 -29.20 0.67
CA GLU A 215 3.89 -28.81 2.04
C GLU A 215 3.53 -27.33 2.28
N THR A 216 4.04 -26.43 1.41
CA THR A 216 3.75 -25.00 1.49
C THR A 216 2.25 -24.72 1.31
N ARG A 217 1.61 -25.43 0.38
CA ARG A 217 0.17 -25.35 0.15
C ARG A 217 -0.62 -25.80 1.39
N ALA A 218 -0.25 -26.93 1.99
CA ALA A 218 -0.91 -27.43 3.17
C ALA A 218 -0.79 -26.45 4.36
N LEU A 219 0.38 -25.85 4.57
CA LEU A 219 0.60 -24.82 5.57
C LEU A 219 -0.25 -23.57 5.32
N ALA A 220 -0.30 -23.10 4.06
CA ALA A 220 -1.11 -21.94 3.68
C ALA A 220 -2.61 -22.21 3.88
N GLU A 221 -3.11 -23.39 3.49
CA GLU A 221 -4.51 -23.78 3.68
C GLU A 221 -4.87 -23.86 5.17
N GLY A 222 -4.00 -24.45 6.00
CA GLY A 222 -4.19 -24.48 7.46
C GLY A 222 -4.22 -23.09 8.08
N LEU A 223 -3.34 -22.20 7.63
CA LEU A 223 -3.31 -20.79 8.05
C LEU A 223 -4.61 -20.06 7.69
N LEU A 224 -5.19 -20.33 6.53
CA LEU A 224 -6.35 -19.62 6.01
C LEU A 224 -7.69 -20.16 6.52
N ALA A 225 -7.73 -21.36 7.09
CA ALA A 225 -8.97 -21.98 7.57
C ALA A 225 -9.77 -21.07 8.53
N PRO A 226 -9.19 -20.47 9.60
CA PRO A 226 -9.93 -19.58 10.49
C PRO A 226 -10.42 -18.30 9.84
N TRP A 227 -9.73 -17.86 8.77
CA TRP A 227 -10.12 -16.66 8.03
C TRP A 227 -11.30 -16.93 7.10
N ARG A 228 -11.31 -18.08 6.43
CA ARG A 228 -12.44 -18.53 5.61
C ARG A 228 -13.72 -18.70 6.43
N GLU A 229 -13.61 -19.21 7.66
CA GLU A 229 -14.74 -19.31 8.58
C GLU A 229 -15.32 -17.93 8.96
N ARG A 230 -14.45 -16.95 9.19
CA ARG A 230 -14.86 -15.57 9.53
C ARG A 230 -15.38 -14.77 8.33
N HIS A 231 -14.91 -15.09 7.13
CA HIS A 231 -15.26 -14.41 5.88
C HIS A 231 -15.78 -15.37 4.79
N PRO A 232 -16.86 -16.12 5.05
CA PRO A 232 -17.34 -17.15 4.12
C PRO A 232 -17.79 -16.61 2.76
N GLN A 233 -18.06 -15.28 2.70
CA GLN A 233 -18.46 -14.59 1.47
C GLN A 233 -17.26 -14.25 0.55
N VAL A 234 -16.00 -14.41 1.00
CA VAL A 234 -14.80 -14.09 0.23
C VAL A 234 -14.27 -15.37 -0.42
N PRO A 235 -14.36 -15.53 -1.75
CA PRO A 235 -13.68 -16.64 -2.45
C PRO A 235 -12.18 -16.50 -2.30
N VAL A 236 -11.49 -17.56 -1.84
CA VAL A 236 -10.05 -17.55 -1.59
C VAL A 236 -9.35 -18.57 -2.50
N GLU A 237 -8.44 -18.07 -3.33
CA GLU A 237 -7.51 -18.85 -4.15
C GLU A 237 -6.11 -18.80 -3.54
N VAL A 238 -5.47 -19.97 -3.38
CA VAL A 238 -4.09 -20.08 -2.89
C VAL A 238 -3.15 -20.36 -4.05
N VAL A 239 -2.22 -19.44 -4.29
CA VAL A 239 -1.20 -19.52 -5.34
C VAL A 239 0.15 -19.77 -4.67
N VAL A 240 0.72 -20.95 -4.90
CA VAL A 240 2.01 -21.37 -4.35
C VAL A 240 3.02 -21.42 -5.48
N LEU A 241 4.11 -20.67 -5.35
CA LEU A 241 5.09 -20.49 -6.42
C LEU A 241 6.53 -20.60 -5.89
N PRO A 242 7.49 -21.07 -6.72
CA PRO A 242 8.88 -21.17 -6.32
C PRO A 242 9.60 -19.80 -6.37
N GLY A 243 10.46 -19.53 -5.42
CA GLY A 243 11.49 -18.49 -5.49
C GLY A 243 11.00 -17.07 -5.22
N ASP A 244 11.01 -16.20 -6.22
CA ASP A 244 10.85 -14.74 -6.06
C ASP A 244 9.41 -14.31 -5.78
N ALA A 245 9.06 -14.17 -4.49
CA ALA A 245 7.76 -13.66 -4.05
C ALA A 245 7.45 -12.25 -4.59
N ALA A 246 8.45 -11.41 -4.77
CA ALA A 246 8.24 -10.04 -5.26
C ALA A 246 7.83 -10.05 -6.74
N GLY A 247 8.54 -10.81 -7.58
CA GLY A 247 8.21 -10.95 -9.00
C GLY A 247 6.82 -11.54 -9.21
N HIS A 248 6.43 -12.52 -8.40
CA HIS A 248 5.09 -13.12 -8.45
C HIS A 248 3.99 -12.10 -8.09
N LEU A 249 4.17 -11.34 -7.01
CA LEU A 249 3.21 -10.29 -6.61
C LEU A 249 3.12 -9.16 -7.63
N VAL A 250 4.23 -8.78 -8.26
CA VAL A 250 4.24 -7.82 -9.38
C VAL A 250 3.48 -8.39 -10.57
N GLY A 251 3.65 -9.67 -10.89
CA GLY A 251 2.85 -10.35 -11.93
C GLY A 251 1.35 -10.29 -11.63
N GLU A 252 0.95 -10.68 -10.41
CA GLU A 252 -0.44 -10.65 -9.96
C GLU A 252 -1.06 -9.24 -9.95
N SER A 253 -0.23 -8.20 -9.76
CA SER A 253 -0.70 -6.82 -9.74
C SER A 253 -1.28 -6.34 -11.06
N ARG A 254 -1.11 -7.07 -12.16
CA ARG A 254 -1.69 -6.71 -13.46
C ARG A 254 -3.19 -6.90 -13.49
N ASP A 255 -3.66 -7.97 -12.83
CA ASP A 255 -5.07 -8.34 -12.80
C ASP A 255 -5.76 -8.00 -11.47
N ALA A 256 -5.00 -7.67 -10.43
CA ALA A 256 -5.52 -7.35 -9.12
C ALA A 256 -6.07 -5.92 -9.04
N SER A 257 -7.14 -5.71 -8.27
CA SER A 257 -7.64 -4.38 -7.90
C SER A 257 -6.85 -3.73 -6.78
N LEU A 258 -6.13 -4.53 -5.98
CA LEU A 258 -5.27 -4.11 -4.88
C LEU A 258 -4.26 -5.21 -4.57
N VAL A 259 -3.00 -4.86 -4.37
CA VAL A 259 -1.99 -5.76 -3.79
C VAL A 259 -1.75 -5.38 -2.34
N VAL A 260 -1.80 -6.36 -1.44
CA VAL A 260 -1.58 -6.18 -0.01
C VAL A 260 -0.28 -6.86 0.40
N VAL A 261 0.59 -6.12 1.07
CA VAL A 261 1.87 -6.61 1.59
C VAL A 261 2.08 -6.13 3.01
N GLY A 262 2.67 -6.97 3.84
CA GLY A 262 3.03 -6.61 5.20
C GLY A 262 4.31 -5.78 5.26
N ARG A 263 4.37 -4.87 6.21
CA ARG A 263 5.60 -4.22 6.60
C ARG A 263 6.27 -5.03 7.70
N HIS A 264 7.43 -5.66 7.40
CA HIS A 264 8.13 -6.51 8.37
C HIS A 264 8.39 -5.81 9.71
N ARG A 265 8.24 -6.55 10.81
CA ARG A 265 8.62 -6.10 12.16
C ARG A 265 10.12 -5.78 12.19
N ARG A 266 10.48 -4.77 12.99
CA ARG A 266 11.88 -4.48 13.34
C ARG A 266 12.57 -5.77 13.82
N ARG A 267 13.68 -6.16 13.21
CA ARG A 267 14.63 -7.06 13.87
C ARG A 267 15.27 -6.30 15.02
N LEU A 268 15.39 -6.91 16.19
CA LEU A 268 15.87 -6.31 17.45
C LEU A 268 17.23 -5.59 17.31
N PHE A 269 18.00 -5.87 16.28
CA PHE A 269 19.36 -5.34 16.06
C PHE A 269 19.50 -4.48 14.77
N ALA A 270 18.41 -4.10 14.12
CA ALA A 270 18.50 -3.22 12.96
C ALA A 270 18.28 -1.75 13.40
N PRO A 271 19.29 -0.86 13.30
CA PRO A 271 19.19 0.51 13.77
C PRO A 271 18.26 1.40 12.94
N ALA A 272 17.79 0.94 11.79
CA ALA A 272 16.90 1.68 10.90
C ALA A 272 15.57 0.93 10.68
N ARG A 273 14.49 1.70 10.51
CA ARG A 273 13.19 1.17 10.03
C ARG A 273 13.37 0.77 8.56
N MET A 274 13.76 -0.48 8.32
CA MET A 274 13.91 -0.98 6.95
C MET A 274 12.62 -1.63 6.49
N MET A 275 12.16 -1.29 5.30
CA MET A 275 11.10 -1.99 4.60
C MET A 275 11.67 -3.29 4.03
N GLY A 276 10.91 -4.39 4.08
CA GLY A 276 11.31 -5.67 3.49
C GLY A 276 11.55 -5.54 1.98
N SER A 277 12.46 -6.35 1.43
CA SER A 277 12.80 -6.33 0.01
C SER A 277 11.59 -6.60 -0.90
N VAL A 278 10.73 -7.56 -0.51
CA VAL A 278 9.49 -7.85 -1.24
C VAL A 278 8.55 -6.64 -1.27
N THR A 279 8.28 -6.05 -0.11
CA THR A 279 7.41 -4.86 0.01
C THR A 279 7.94 -3.69 -0.83
N GLN A 280 9.26 -3.46 -0.78
CA GLN A 280 9.89 -2.40 -1.56
C GLN A 280 9.81 -2.66 -3.07
N ALA A 281 10.08 -3.89 -3.52
CA ALA A 281 10.00 -4.25 -4.93
C ALA A 281 8.57 -4.14 -5.46
N VAL A 282 7.57 -4.61 -4.71
CA VAL A 282 6.15 -4.49 -5.08
C VAL A 282 5.73 -3.03 -5.19
N LEU A 283 6.09 -2.17 -4.22
CA LEU A 283 5.81 -0.73 -4.29
C LEU A 283 6.42 -0.06 -5.53
N LEU A 284 7.61 -0.50 -5.93
CA LEU A 284 8.31 0.07 -7.09
C LEU A 284 7.73 -0.40 -8.43
N HIS A 285 7.23 -1.63 -8.52
CA HIS A 285 6.95 -2.28 -9.80
C HIS A 285 5.50 -2.72 -10.01
N ALA A 286 4.63 -2.69 -8.99
CA ALA A 286 3.24 -3.08 -9.15
C ALA A 286 2.47 -2.16 -10.10
N HIS A 287 1.54 -2.76 -10.86
CA HIS A 287 0.66 -2.08 -11.82
C HIS A 287 -0.64 -1.59 -11.15
N SER A 288 -1.08 -2.24 -10.09
CA SER A 288 -2.26 -1.85 -9.29
C SER A 288 -1.86 -1.14 -7.98
N PRO A 289 -2.81 -0.50 -7.26
CA PRO A 289 -2.56 0.06 -5.95
C PRO A 289 -1.96 -0.96 -4.98
N VAL A 290 -1.01 -0.51 -4.16
CA VAL A 290 -0.32 -1.35 -3.17
C VAL A 290 -0.62 -0.86 -1.77
N ALA A 291 -1.22 -1.71 -0.95
CA ALA A 291 -1.40 -1.49 0.48
C ALA A 291 -0.22 -2.08 1.26
N VAL A 292 0.48 -1.23 2.01
CA VAL A 292 1.52 -1.64 2.97
C VAL A 292 0.92 -1.61 4.37
N VAL A 293 0.77 -2.78 4.96
CA VAL A 293 0.13 -2.94 6.27
C VAL A 293 1.19 -2.98 7.37
N PRO A 294 1.10 -2.10 8.39
CA PRO A 294 2.00 -2.16 9.53
C PRO A 294 1.72 -3.43 10.37
N PRO A 295 2.73 -3.98 11.06
CA PRO A 295 2.52 -5.10 11.96
C PRO A 295 1.54 -4.71 13.07
N ALA A 296 0.74 -5.66 13.55
CA ALA A 296 -0.14 -5.46 14.70
C ALA A 296 0.66 -4.83 15.86
N ARG A 297 0.07 -3.83 16.53
CA ARG A 297 0.67 -3.27 17.75
C ARG A 297 0.77 -4.43 18.74
N ALA A 298 1.97 -4.70 19.26
CA ALA A 298 2.09 -5.61 20.38
C ALA A 298 1.27 -5.02 21.52
N GLU A 299 0.31 -5.78 22.03
CA GLU A 299 -0.35 -5.44 23.31
C GLU A 299 0.76 -5.30 24.34
N GLN A 300 0.89 -4.09 24.93
CA GLN A 300 1.85 -3.81 26.00
C GLN A 300 1.25 -4.26 27.32
#